data_505bb54d47fcaffb55a3e31c2eb13dbf
#
_entry.id   505bb54d47fcaffb55a3e31c2eb13dbf
#
_cell.length_a   1.000
_cell.length_b   1.000
_cell.length_c   1.000
_cell.angle_alpha   90.00
_cell.angle_beta   90.00
_cell.angle_gamma   90.00
#
_symmetry.space_group_name_H-M   'P 1'
#
loop_
_entity.id
_entity.type
_entity.pdbx_description
1 polymer ?
#
loop_
_entity_poly.entity_id
_entity_poly.type
_entity_poly.pdbx_seq_one_letter_code
_entity_poly.pdbx_strand_id
1 'polypeptide(L)'
;MLIQRIDIFCDYVLHKPLERVLHILDNIEDYYSEFERVKKDKFGNKKLNKPQYEHLGKYWTRIINPPRGDLKGIHKSINKYLVEKIRMPGYAFGGIKGKDNIRNARYHKGQKYIFQTDLKDFFPRITNKMVYKMFVGLGFSHDVSAMLTKLTTYKGHLPQGAPTSTTIANLVFVPTGMALQVIAEREGLRFTTFVDDVTMSSQTDFKNVVPEIIKTITSDGYKISQGKTTYKSGITEITGVKMLNNSMTVTDKFKATYVNEKDLTSPRAKGLLNYKKRIKAVSRAKKK
;
A
#
# COMPACT_ATOMS: atom_id res chain seq x y z
N MET A 1 -22.58 -12.86 3.99
CA MET A 1 -23.40 -11.74 3.47
C MET A 1 -22.93 -10.45 4.12
N LEU A 2 -22.88 -9.34 3.37
CA LEU A 2 -22.54 -8.03 3.91
C LEU A 2 -23.79 -7.36 4.52
N ILE A 3 -23.58 -6.55 5.57
CA ILE A 3 -24.67 -5.84 6.25
C ILE A 3 -25.15 -4.69 5.36
N GLN A 4 -26.47 -4.64 5.11
CA GLN A 4 -27.10 -3.70 4.16
C GLN A 4 -27.77 -2.51 4.84
N ARG A 5 -28.01 -2.56 6.17
CA ARG A 5 -28.70 -1.51 6.93
C ARG A 5 -27.68 -0.75 7.78
N ILE A 6 -27.80 0.58 7.78
CA ILE A 6 -26.90 1.48 8.51
C ILE A 6 -26.96 1.24 10.02
N ASP A 7 -28.16 1.17 10.59
CA ASP A 7 -28.36 0.94 12.03
C ASP A 7 -27.71 -0.37 12.49
N ILE A 8 -27.96 -1.46 11.77
CA ILE A 8 -27.32 -2.76 12.05
C ILE A 8 -25.80 -2.68 11.90
N PHE A 9 -25.29 -1.96 10.89
CA PHE A 9 -23.86 -1.80 10.71
C PHE A 9 -23.23 -1.00 11.86
N CYS A 10 -23.90 0.05 12.33
CA CYS A 10 -23.44 0.83 13.46
C CYS A 10 -23.34 0.00 14.73
N ASP A 11 -24.36 -0.80 15.04
CA ASP A 11 -24.41 -1.63 16.25
C ASP A 11 -23.41 -2.78 16.19
N TYR A 12 -23.46 -3.60 15.16
CA TYR A 12 -22.68 -4.86 15.10
C TYR A 12 -21.23 -4.68 14.65
N VAL A 13 -20.93 -3.65 13.85
CA VAL A 13 -19.58 -3.45 13.32
C VAL A 13 -18.87 -2.30 14.00
N LEU A 14 -19.53 -1.14 14.12
CA LEU A 14 -18.92 0.05 14.69
C LEU A 14 -18.97 0.06 16.22
N HIS A 15 -19.87 -0.72 16.80
CA HIS A 15 -20.18 -0.75 18.26
C HIS A 15 -20.46 0.65 18.78
N LYS A 16 -21.29 1.39 18.02
CA LYS A 16 -21.70 2.78 18.31
C LYS A 16 -23.16 2.96 17.95
N PRO A 17 -23.94 3.70 18.78
CA PRO A 17 -25.30 4.10 18.41
C PRO A 17 -25.29 4.91 17.10
N LEU A 18 -26.34 4.73 16.30
CA LEU A 18 -26.48 5.43 15.02
C LEU A 18 -26.38 6.96 15.18
N GLU A 19 -27.03 7.54 16.20
CA GLU A 19 -26.98 8.97 16.49
C GLU A 19 -25.53 9.47 16.69
N ARG A 20 -24.70 8.68 17.40
CA ARG A 20 -23.30 9.04 17.60
C ARG A 20 -22.52 9.00 16.31
N VAL A 21 -22.80 8.05 15.42
CA VAL A 21 -22.16 7.96 14.09
C VAL A 21 -22.58 9.13 13.22
N LEU A 22 -23.87 9.50 13.22
CA LEU A 22 -24.38 10.66 12.50
C LEU A 22 -23.73 11.96 13.00
N HIS A 23 -23.65 12.17 14.32
CA HIS A 23 -22.94 13.31 14.90
C HIS A 23 -21.46 13.39 14.42
N ILE A 24 -20.75 12.26 14.35
CA ILE A 24 -19.38 12.23 13.84
C ILE A 24 -19.34 12.59 12.35
N LEU A 25 -20.31 12.11 11.55
CA LEU A 25 -20.39 12.40 10.12
C LEU A 25 -20.66 13.90 9.84
N ASP A 26 -21.46 14.54 10.67
CA ASP A 26 -21.78 15.96 10.54
C ASP A 26 -20.60 16.86 10.96
N ASN A 27 -19.72 16.35 11.83
CA ASN A 27 -18.56 17.07 12.35
C ASN A 27 -17.24 16.35 11.98
N ILE A 28 -17.17 15.69 10.83
CA ILE A 28 -16.08 14.75 10.48
C ILE A 28 -14.69 15.41 10.51
N GLU A 29 -14.59 16.70 10.18
CA GLU A 29 -13.33 17.42 10.15
C GLU A 29 -12.70 17.54 11.54
N ASP A 30 -13.50 17.66 12.60
CA ASP A 30 -13.05 17.73 13.99
C ASP A 30 -12.41 16.43 14.49
N TYR A 31 -12.67 15.32 13.79
CA TYR A 31 -12.15 13.99 14.12
C TYR A 31 -10.89 13.62 13.35
N TYR A 32 -10.34 14.52 12.52
CA TYR A 32 -9.04 14.33 11.88
C TYR A 32 -7.99 15.30 12.46
N SER A 33 -6.77 14.84 12.53
CA SER A 33 -5.60 15.70 12.72
C SER A 33 -4.91 15.88 11.38
N GLU A 34 -4.23 17.01 11.21
CA GLU A 34 -3.41 17.25 10.01
C GLU A 34 -2.02 17.69 10.45
N PHE A 35 -0.99 17.02 9.92
CA PHE A 35 0.39 17.42 10.12
C PHE A 35 1.27 17.02 8.93
N GLU A 36 2.31 17.79 8.71
CA GLU A 36 3.29 17.51 7.68
C GLU A 36 4.36 16.55 8.16
N ARG A 37 4.70 15.59 7.33
CA ARG A 37 5.81 14.68 7.54
C ARG A 37 6.84 14.83 6.43
N VAL A 38 8.07 15.21 6.78
CA VAL A 38 9.16 15.34 5.82
C VAL A 38 9.48 13.98 5.18
N LYS A 39 9.48 13.93 3.85
CA LYS A 39 9.93 12.76 3.09
C LYS A 39 11.44 12.58 3.27
N LYS A 40 11.87 11.34 3.39
CA LYS A 40 13.29 10.98 3.45
C LYS A 40 13.73 10.33 2.14
N ASP A 41 14.97 10.55 1.77
CA ASP A 41 15.61 9.88 0.64
C ASP A 41 15.95 8.41 0.98
N LYS A 42 16.54 7.70 0.01
CA LYS A 42 16.99 6.31 0.19
C LYS A 42 18.09 6.14 1.28
N PHE A 43 18.75 7.21 1.67
CA PHE A 43 19.78 7.20 2.71
C PHE A 43 19.26 7.63 4.08
N GLY A 44 17.99 8.05 4.16
CA GLY A 44 17.35 8.51 5.39
C GLY A 44 17.46 10.02 5.63
N ASN A 45 18.10 10.76 4.75
CA ASN A 45 18.23 12.21 4.82
C ASN A 45 16.90 12.87 4.45
N LYS A 46 16.65 14.06 5.00
CA LYS A 46 15.48 14.86 4.61
C LYS A 46 15.58 15.21 3.11
N LYS A 47 14.54 14.88 2.35
CA LYS A 47 14.51 15.13 0.91
C LYS A 47 14.23 16.60 0.66
N LEU A 48 15.16 17.29 0.00
CA LEU A 48 14.98 18.68 -0.42
C LEU A 48 13.91 18.79 -1.51
N ASN A 49 13.16 19.89 -1.52
CA ASN A 49 12.34 20.27 -2.66
C ASN A 49 13.20 20.56 -3.87
N LYS A 50 12.65 20.37 -5.05
CA LYS A 50 13.29 20.86 -6.28
C LYS A 50 13.24 22.40 -6.29
N PRO A 51 14.22 23.11 -6.92
CA PRO A 51 14.25 24.57 -6.95
C PRO A 51 12.92 25.21 -7.33
N GLN A 52 12.23 24.69 -8.31
CA GLN A 52 10.92 25.18 -8.76
C GLN A 52 9.79 25.06 -7.72
N TYR A 53 10.02 24.36 -6.62
CA TYR A 53 9.07 24.14 -5.53
C TYR A 53 9.58 24.66 -4.18
N GLU A 54 10.64 25.47 -4.15
CA GLU A 54 11.19 26.04 -2.93
C GLU A 54 10.20 26.93 -2.18
N HIS A 55 9.28 27.59 -2.92
CA HIS A 55 8.18 28.38 -2.34
C HIS A 55 7.23 27.54 -1.46
N LEU A 56 7.20 26.20 -1.62
CA LEU A 56 6.47 25.26 -0.79
C LEU A 56 7.25 24.78 0.45
N GLY A 57 8.43 25.36 0.71
CA GLY A 57 9.31 25.02 1.81
C GLY A 57 10.55 24.22 1.38
N LYS A 58 11.57 24.25 2.25
CA LYS A 58 12.88 23.63 2.01
C LYS A 58 12.83 22.12 1.76
N TYR A 59 11.90 21.41 2.42
CA TYR A 59 11.84 19.95 2.37
C TYR A 59 10.55 19.47 1.73
N TRP A 60 10.64 18.38 0.98
CA TRP A 60 9.47 17.72 0.43
C TRP A 60 8.70 17.01 1.56
N THR A 61 7.47 17.46 1.79
CA THR A 61 6.59 16.92 2.82
C THR A 61 5.48 16.05 2.23
N ARG A 62 4.79 15.36 3.08
CA ARG A 62 3.48 14.74 2.83
C ARG A 62 2.55 15.09 3.97
N ILE A 63 1.31 15.35 3.65
CA ILE A 63 0.27 15.58 4.64
C ILE A 63 -0.20 14.23 5.18
N ILE A 64 -0.29 14.12 6.49
CA ILE A 64 -0.78 12.95 7.20
C ILE A 64 -2.02 13.34 7.97
N ASN A 65 -3.13 12.63 7.75
CA ASN A 65 -4.42 12.90 8.35
C ASN A 65 -4.91 11.67 9.15
N PRO A 66 -4.37 11.42 10.35
CA PRO A 66 -4.86 10.33 11.18
C PRO A 66 -6.19 10.72 11.84
N PRO A 67 -7.18 9.81 11.86
CA PRO A 67 -8.39 10.00 12.66
C PRO A 67 -8.06 9.95 14.15
N ARG A 68 -8.80 10.70 14.95
CA ARG A 68 -8.68 10.79 16.41
C ARG A 68 -10.00 10.44 17.11
N GLY A 69 -9.96 10.27 18.42
CA GLY A 69 -11.13 9.97 19.23
C GLY A 69 -11.92 8.75 18.75
N ASP A 70 -13.23 8.85 18.76
CA ASP A 70 -14.17 7.80 18.32
C ASP A 70 -13.96 7.38 16.88
N LEU A 71 -13.66 8.31 15.98
CA LEU A 71 -13.43 8.00 14.55
C LEU A 71 -12.27 7.04 14.37
N LYS A 72 -11.22 7.13 15.18
CA LYS A 72 -10.10 6.16 15.14
C LYS A 72 -10.54 4.75 15.51
N GLY A 73 -11.44 4.62 16.49
CA GLY A 73 -12.08 3.36 16.87
C GLY A 73 -12.93 2.80 15.73
N ILE A 74 -13.77 3.64 15.14
CA ILE A 74 -14.61 3.31 13.97
C ILE A 74 -13.75 2.81 12.80
N HIS A 75 -12.66 3.48 12.46
CA HIS A 75 -11.74 3.01 11.42
C HIS A 75 -11.15 1.62 11.71
N LYS A 76 -10.80 1.34 12.98
CA LYS A 76 -10.30 0.00 13.37
C LYS A 76 -11.37 -1.06 13.17
N SER A 77 -12.61 -0.79 13.57
CA SER A 77 -13.76 -1.69 13.42
C SER A 77 -14.07 -1.95 11.95
N ILE A 78 -14.14 -0.90 11.11
CA ILE A 78 -14.33 -1.03 9.66
C ILE A 78 -13.20 -1.88 9.05
N ASN A 79 -11.94 -1.57 9.38
CA ASN A 79 -10.80 -2.31 8.84
C ASN A 79 -10.85 -3.79 9.22
N LYS A 80 -11.15 -4.10 10.47
CA LYS A 80 -11.32 -5.48 10.94
C LYS A 80 -12.42 -6.19 10.14
N TYR A 81 -13.58 -5.58 10.01
CA TYR A 81 -14.71 -6.12 9.26
C TYR A 81 -14.36 -6.39 7.79
N LEU A 82 -13.72 -5.43 7.11
CA LEU A 82 -13.31 -5.60 5.72
C LEU A 82 -12.30 -6.73 5.55
N VAL A 83 -11.28 -6.81 6.41
CA VAL A 83 -10.26 -7.86 6.36
C VAL A 83 -10.83 -9.25 6.62
N GLU A 84 -11.86 -9.36 7.47
CA GLU A 84 -12.54 -10.62 7.79
C GLU A 84 -13.52 -11.06 6.69
N LYS A 85 -14.22 -10.12 6.05
CA LYS A 85 -15.29 -10.41 5.09
C LYS A 85 -14.84 -10.42 3.63
N ILE A 86 -13.78 -9.68 3.29
CA ILE A 86 -13.35 -9.51 1.90
C ILE A 86 -12.02 -10.21 1.67
N ARG A 87 -12.02 -11.13 0.72
CA ARG A 87 -10.79 -11.83 0.32
C ARG A 87 -10.00 -10.99 -0.67
N MET A 88 -8.78 -10.63 -0.31
CA MET A 88 -7.87 -9.89 -1.19
C MET A 88 -7.31 -10.78 -2.29
N PRO A 89 -7.06 -10.23 -3.50
CA PRO A 89 -6.43 -10.97 -4.60
C PRO A 89 -5.06 -11.53 -4.23
N GLY A 90 -4.67 -12.62 -4.90
CA GLY A 90 -3.40 -13.32 -4.64
C GLY A 90 -2.17 -12.44 -4.82
N TYR A 91 -2.21 -11.54 -5.81
CA TYR A 91 -1.13 -10.62 -6.15
C TYR A 91 -0.91 -9.49 -5.13
N ALA A 92 -1.89 -9.17 -4.26
CA ALA A 92 -1.76 -8.13 -3.26
C ALA A 92 -0.96 -8.60 -2.05
N PHE A 93 0.13 -7.88 -1.70
CA PHE A 93 1.02 -8.21 -0.57
C PHE A 93 1.05 -7.13 0.51
N GLY A 94 1.02 -5.85 0.13
CA GLY A 94 1.13 -4.75 1.08
C GLY A 94 -0.10 -4.59 1.96
N GLY A 95 0.09 -4.59 3.29
CA GLY A 95 -1.01 -4.43 4.26
C GLY A 95 -1.91 -5.67 4.42
N ILE A 96 -1.52 -6.82 3.89
CA ILE A 96 -2.30 -8.07 3.95
C ILE A 96 -1.78 -8.96 5.08
N LYS A 97 -2.70 -9.45 5.92
CA LYS A 97 -2.36 -10.37 7.01
C LYS A 97 -1.61 -11.60 6.48
N GLY A 98 -0.50 -11.92 7.09
CA GLY A 98 0.33 -13.05 6.71
C GLY A 98 1.23 -12.82 5.49
N LYS A 99 1.14 -11.67 4.82
CA LYS A 99 2.04 -11.27 3.74
C LYS A 99 2.92 -10.09 4.19
N ASP A 100 4.11 -9.98 3.62
CA ASP A 100 5.07 -8.92 3.91
C ASP A 100 6.03 -8.68 2.74
N ASN A 101 6.92 -7.73 2.89
CA ASN A 101 7.89 -7.36 1.87
C ASN A 101 8.87 -8.49 1.52
N ILE A 102 9.25 -9.35 2.47
CA ILE A 102 10.15 -10.48 2.21
C ILE A 102 9.43 -11.54 1.36
N ARG A 103 8.18 -11.83 1.65
CA ARG A 103 7.36 -12.76 0.87
C ARG A 103 7.04 -12.20 -0.51
N ASN A 104 6.81 -10.89 -0.60
CA ASN A 104 6.67 -10.19 -1.89
C ASN A 104 7.92 -10.38 -2.75
N ALA A 105 9.08 -10.03 -2.22
CA ALA A 105 10.35 -10.22 -2.92
C ALA A 105 10.58 -11.70 -3.32
N ARG A 106 10.29 -12.64 -2.39
CA ARG A 106 10.42 -14.09 -2.67
C ARG A 106 9.57 -14.53 -3.85
N TYR A 107 8.41 -13.95 -4.07
CA TYR A 107 7.56 -14.31 -5.20
C TYR A 107 8.26 -14.09 -6.55
N HIS A 108 9.14 -13.08 -6.62
CA HIS A 108 9.94 -12.74 -7.80
C HIS A 108 11.34 -13.39 -7.81
N LYS A 109 11.69 -14.19 -6.79
CA LYS A 109 12.99 -14.83 -6.71
C LYS A 109 13.25 -15.74 -7.93
N GLY A 110 14.46 -15.63 -8.48
CA GLY A 110 14.88 -16.41 -9.64
C GLY A 110 14.36 -15.86 -10.97
N GLN A 111 13.80 -14.67 -11.02
CA GLN A 111 13.44 -13.99 -12.27
C GLN A 111 14.59 -13.10 -12.73
N LYS A 112 14.83 -13.08 -14.06
CA LYS A 112 15.94 -12.32 -14.67
C LYS A 112 15.55 -10.88 -14.98
N TYR A 113 14.35 -10.68 -15.54
CA TYR A 113 13.84 -9.37 -15.93
C TYR A 113 12.78 -8.92 -14.94
N ILE A 114 12.88 -7.66 -14.49
CA ILE A 114 12.03 -7.10 -13.46
C ILE A 114 11.60 -5.69 -13.85
N PHE A 115 10.30 -5.49 -14.00
CA PHE A 115 9.66 -4.20 -14.11
C PHE A 115 9.12 -3.78 -12.74
N GLN A 116 9.37 -2.54 -12.36
CA GLN A 116 8.83 -1.94 -11.15
C GLN A 116 8.38 -0.51 -11.41
N THR A 117 7.25 -0.14 -10.81
CA THR A 117 6.79 1.24 -10.78
C THR A 117 6.07 1.53 -9.47
N ASP A 118 6.06 2.79 -9.07
CA ASP A 118 5.39 3.32 -7.88
C ASP A 118 4.23 4.22 -8.33
N LEU A 119 3.06 4.05 -7.75
CA LEU A 119 1.89 4.89 -8.02
C LEU A 119 2.06 6.23 -7.31
N LYS A 120 2.22 7.29 -8.11
CA LYS A 120 2.47 8.63 -7.58
C LYS A 120 1.26 9.16 -6.81
N ASP A 121 1.49 9.59 -5.57
CA ASP A 121 0.47 10.16 -4.69
C ASP A 121 -0.77 9.26 -4.56
N PHE A 122 -0.54 7.94 -4.38
CA PHE A 122 -1.56 6.90 -4.46
C PHE A 122 -2.78 7.19 -3.58
N PHE A 123 -2.59 7.41 -2.27
CA PHE A 123 -3.69 7.68 -1.35
C PHE A 123 -4.46 8.98 -1.69
N PRO A 124 -3.82 10.14 -1.89
CA PRO A 124 -4.52 11.37 -2.26
C PRO A 124 -5.26 11.31 -3.61
N ARG A 125 -4.88 10.37 -4.49
CA ARG A 125 -5.59 10.18 -5.77
C ARG A 125 -6.81 9.30 -5.69
N ILE A 126 -6.96 8.54 -4.62
CA ILE A 126 -8.17 7.76 -4.39
C ILE A 126 -9.23 8.70 -3.85
N THR A 127 -10.16 9.08 -4.72
CA THR A 127 -11.26 10.00 -4.41
C THR A 127 -12.39 9.30 -3.65
N ASN A 128 -13.23 10.07 -2.94
CA ASN A 128 -14.44 9.56 -2.32
C ASN A 128 -15.36 8.84 -3.32
N LYS A 129 -15.44 9.32 -4.58
CA LYS A 129 -16.19 8.66 -5.65
C LYS A 129 -15.66 7.24 -5.94
N MET A 130 -14.34 7.05 -5.96
CA MET A 130 -13.72 5.73 -6.15
C MET A 130 -14.01 4.82 -4.95
N VAL A 131 -13.91 5.34 -3.73
CA VAL A 131 -14.22 4.62 -2.48
C VAL A 131 -15.69 4.20 -2.45
N TYR A 132 -16.61 5.09 -2.78
CA TYR A 132 -18.04 4.79 -2.86
C TYR A 132 -18.34 3.68 -3.88
N LYS A 133 -17.83 3.81 -5.11
CA LYS A 133 -17.98 2.78 -6.14
C LYS A 133 -17.42 1.43 -5.69
N MET A 134 -16.31 1.43 -5.01
CA MET A 134 -15.70 0.22 -4.46
C MET A 134 -16.63 -0.45 -3.44
N PHE A 135 -17.21 0.29 -2.49
CA PHE A 135 -18.14 -0.28 -1.50
C PHE A 135 -19.42 -0.83 -2.16
N VAL A 136 -20.01 -0.09 -3.10
CA VAL A 136 -21.16 -0.58 -3.88
C VAL A 136 -20.79 -1.84 -4.66
N GLY A 137 -19.63 -1.85 -5.32
CA GLY A 137 -19.13 -3.00 -6.10
C GLY A 137 -18.83 -4.24 -5.23
N LEU A 138 -18.53 -4.06 -3.95
CA LEU A 138 -18.42 -5.14 -2.98
C LEU A 138 -19.78 -5.72 -2.54
N GLY A 139 -20.89 -5.05 -2.86
CA GLY A 139 -22.24 -5.48 -2.55
C GLY A 139 -22.82 -4.87 -1.28
N PHE A 140 -22.29 -3.76 -0.76
CA PHE A 140 -22.96 -2.96 0.26
C PHE A 140 -24.13 -2.16 -0.37
N SER A 141 -25.18 -1.86 0.43
CA SER A 141 -26.23 -0.95 0.01
C SER A 141 -25.65 0.46 -0.27
N HIS A 142 -26.40 1.25 -1.04
CA HIS A 142 -26.02 2.64 -1.33
C HIS A 142 -25.83 3.47 -0.05
N ASP A 143 -26.74 3.31 0.91
CA ASP A 143 -26.71 4.05 2.17
C ASP A 143 -25.48 3.68 3.04
N VAL A 144 -25.23 2.38 3.21
CA VAL A 144 -24.03 1.90 3.94
C VAL A 144 -22.76 2.32 3.19
N SER A 145 -22.74 2.25 1.87
CA SER A 145 -21.60 2.70 1.06
C SER A 145 -21.33 4.18 1.20
N ALA A 146 -22.37 5.02 1.24
CA ALA A 146 -22.26 6.46 1.45
C ALA A 146 -21.71 6.78 2.86
N MET A 147 -22.26 6.14 3.88
CA MET A 147 -21.78 6.26 5.26
C MET A 147 -20.30 5.85 5.39
N LEU A 148 -19.95 4.66 4.89
CA LEU A 148 -18.56 4.16 4.94
C LEU A 148 -17.61 5.08 4.20
N THR A 149 -18.03 5.61 3.05
CA THR A 149 -17.22 6.56 2.28
C THR A 149 -16.94 7.82 3.09
N LYS A 150 -17.96 8.45 3.67
CA LYS A 150 -17.79 9.64 4.51
C LYS A 150 -16.88 9.37 5.72
N LEU A 151 -17.07 8.24 6.42
CA LEU A 151 -16.25 7.86 7.57
C LEU A 151 -14.78 7.62 7.23
N THR A 152 -14.48 7.17 6.01
CA THR A 152 -13.12 6.71 5.64
C THR A 152 -12.37 7.61 4.68
N THR A 153 -13.00 8.68 4.20
CA THR A 153 -12.37 9.73 3.38
C THR A 153 -12.32 11.06 4.12
N TYR A 154 -11.35 11.89 3.77
CA TYR A 154 -11.18 13.23 4.34
C TYR A 154 -10.83 14.22 3.23
N LYS A 155 -11.49 15.38 3.22
CA LYS A 155 -11.33 16.42 2.17
C LYS A 155 -11.42 15.84 0.75
N GLY A 156 -12.37 14.91 0.51
CA GLY A 156 -12.66 14.32 -0.80
C GLY A 156 -11.74 13.18 -1.26
N HIS A 157 -10.79 12.73 -0.45
CA HIS A 157 -9.84 11.67 -0.80
C HIS A 157 -9.50 10.75 0.39
N LEU A 158 -8.79 9.67 0.10
CA LEU A 158 -8.36 8.71 1.10
C LEU A 158 -7.21 9.28 1.93
N PRO A 159 -7.37 9.45 3.27
CA PRO A 159 -6.37 10.07 4.12
C PRO A 159 -5.13 9.18 4.30
N GLN A 160 -3.94 9.79 4.36
CA GLN A 160 -2.74 9.07 4.79
C GLN A 160 -2.68 8.99 6.32
N GLY A 161 -2.46 7.78 6.83
CA GLY A 161 -2.32 7.55 8.28
C GLY A 161 -3.58 7.02 8.98
N ALA A 162 -4.69 6.83 8.27
CA ALA A 162 -5.88 6.20 8.84
C ALA A 162 -5.77 4.66 8.80
N PRO A 163 -6.32 3.96 9.81
CA PRO A 163 -6.25 2.49 9.89
C PRO A 163 -6.87 1.75 8.70
N THR A 164 -7.87 2.33 8.04
CA THR A 164 -8.56 1.73 6.88
C THR A 164 -7.85 1.97 5.55
N SER A 165 -7.00 3.00 5.47
CA SER A 165 -6.55 3.52 4.17
C SER A 165 -5.83 2.49 3.31
N THR A 166 -4.96 1.66 3.88
CA THR A 166 -4.25 0.63 3.11
C THR A 166 -5.19 -0.44 2.57
N THR A 167 -6.15 -0.89 3.38
CA THR A 167 -7.16 -1.90 2.97
C THR A 167 -8.05 -1.34 1.86
N ILE A 168 -8.57 -0.12 2.04
CA ILE A 168 -9.42 0.54 1.04
C ILE A 168 -8.63 0.81 -0.25
N ALA A 169 -7.40 1.28 -0.16
CA ALA A 169 -6.56 1.52 -1.33
C ALA A 169 -6.33 0.24 -2.16
N ASN A 170 -6.03 -0.88 -1.50
CA ASN A 170 -5.93 -2.17 -2.15
C ASN A 170 -7.24 -2.59 -2.83
N LEU A 171 -8.39 -2.39 -2.17
CA LEU A 171 -9.72 -2.73 -2.72
C LEU A 171 -10.10 -1.84 -3.90
N VAL A 172 -9.84 -0.54 -3.83
CA VAL A 172 -10.07 0.39 -4.94
C VAL A 172 -9.21 0.05 -6.15
N PHE A 173 -7.99 -0.47 -5.93
CA PHE A 173 -7.08 -0.87 -6.99
C PHE A 173 -7.42 -2.23 -7.64
N VAL A 174 -8.36 -2.99 -7.08
CA VAL A 174 -8.69 -4.35 -7.58
C VAL A 174 -9.02 -4.38 -9.08
N PRO A 175 -9.86 -3.51 -9.64
CA PRO A 175 -10.15 -3.55 -11.08
C PRO A 175 -8.89 -3.43 -11.94
N THR A 176 -8.05 -2.43 -11.69
CA THR A 176 -6.76 -2.25 -12.37
C THR A 176 -5.82 -3.43 -12.13
N GLY A 177 -5.74 -3.90 -10.89
CA GLY A 177 -4.91 -5.06 -10.52
C GLY A 177 -5.34 -6.35 -11.21
N MET A 178 -6.63 -6.57 -11.41
CA MET A 178 -7.15 -7.71 -12.18
C MET A 178 -6.80 -7.60 -13.67
N ALA A 179 -6.92 -6.41 -14.26
CA ALA A 179 -6.48 -6.20 -15.64
C ALA A 179 -4.97 -6.45 -15.81
N LEU A 180 -4.15 -6.01 -14.85
CA LEU A 180 -2.71 -6.31 -14.82
C LEU A 180 -2.43 -7.81 -14.63
N GLN A 181 -3.24 -8.51 -13.84
CA GLN A 181 -3.13 -9.96 -13.65
C GLN A 181 -3.40 -10.71 -14.96
N VAL A 182 -4.41 -10.28 -15.74
CA VAL A 182 -4.69 -10.86 -17.07
C VAL A 182 -3.49 -10.69 -18.00
N ILE A 183 -2.88 -9.51 -18.04
CA ILE A 183 -1.65 -9.29 -18.83
C ILE A 183 -0.54 -10.23 -18.33
N ALA A 184 -0.36 -10.32 -17.01
CA ALA A 184 0.69 -11.18 -16.43
C ALA A 184 0.48 -12.64 -16.76
N GLU A 185 -0.74 -13.15 -16.72
CA GLU A 185 -1.08 -14.54 -17.08
C GLU A 185 -0.84 -14.80 -18.57
N ARG A 186 -1.30 -13.92 -19.45
CA ARG A 186 -1.09 -14.02 -20.90
C ARG A 186 0.41 -14.09 -21.27
N GLU A 187 1.23 -13.27 -20.62
CA GLU A 187 2.66 -13.14 -20.91
C GLU A 187 3.55 -14.04 -20.04
N GLY A 188 2.97 -14.88 -19.18
CA GLY A 188 3.73 -15.74 -18.27
C GLY A 188 4.56 -14.98 -17.23
N LEU A 189 4.11 -13.80 -16.82
CA LEU A 189 4.79 -12.94 -15.85
C LEU A 189 4.36 -13.26 -14.43
N ARG A 190 5.24 -13.04 -13.46
CA ARG A 190 4.85 -12.92 -12.05
C ARG A 190 4.46 -11.48 -11.76
N PHE A 191 3.32 -11.31 -11.11
CA PHE A 191 2.77 -9.99 -10.77
C PHE A 191 2.47 -9.88 -9.29
N THR A 192 2.87 -8.77 -8.68
CA THR A 192 2.49 -8.41 -7.31
C THR A 192 2.29 -6.91 -7.16
N THR A 193 1.48 -6.55 -6.15
CA THR A 193 1.41 -5.18 -5.63
C THR A 193 1.81 -5.15 -4.15
N PHE A 194 2.49 -4.09 -3.75
CA PHE A 194 2.80 -3.81 -2.35
C PHE A 194 2.37 -2.38 -2.03
N VAL A 195 1.08 -2.21 -1.76
CA VAL A 195 0.37 -0.93 -1.65
C VAL A 195 0.47 -0.16 -2.98
N ASP A 196 1.36 0.83 -3.06
CA ASP A 196 1.62 1.70 -4.20
C ASP A 196 2.73 1.18 -5.15
N ASP A 197 3.46 0.13 -4.75
CA ASP A 197 4.48 -0.49 -5.59
C ASP A 197 3.86 -1.61 -6.46
N VAL A 198 4.06 -1.54 -7.77
CA VAL A 198 3.70 -2.57 -8.75
C VAL A 198 4.98 -3.24 -9.23
N THR A 199 5.04 -4.57 -9.17
CA THR A 199 6.19 -5.35 -9.64
C THR A 199 5.73 -6.46 -10.58
N MET A 200 6.37 -6.54 -11.75
CA MET A 200 6.25 -7.69 -12.67
C MET A 200 7.62 -8.27 -12.99
N SER A 201 7.70 -9.57 -13.20
CA SER A 201 8.98 -10.23 -13.48
C SER A 201 8.85 -11.50 -14.29
N SER A 202 9.91 -11.83 -15.07
CA SER A 202 9.98 -13.04 -15.89
C SER A 202 11.43 -13.51 -16.08
N GLN A 203 11.59 -14.75 -16.51
CA GLN A 203 12.88 -15.28 -17.02
C GLN A 203 13.20 -14.77 -18.42
N THR A 204 12.18 -14.50 -19.23
CA THR A 204 12.28 -13.97 -20.58
C THR A 204 12.09 -12.46 -20.60
N ASP A 205 12.67 -11.81 -21.60
CA ASP A 205 12.51 -10.36 -21.79
C ASP A 205 11.06 -10.05 -22.20
N PHE A 206 10.44 -9.10 -21.47
CA PHE A 206 9.07 -8.62 -21.71
C PHE A 206 9.00 -7.10 -21.84
N LYS A 207 10.10 -6.46 -22.25
CA LYS A 207 10.18 -5.00 -22.36
C LYS A 207 9.11 -4.42 -23.30
N ASN A 208 8.74 -5.17 -24.34
CA ASN A 208 7.68 -4.83 -25.28
C ASN A 208 6.27 -4.75 -24.63
N VAL A 209 6.04 -5.44 -23.51
CA VAL A 209 4.77 -5.45 -22.79
C VAL A 209 4.65 -4.25 -21.82
N VAL A 210 5.78 -3.63 -21.43
CA VAL A 210 5.81 -2.53 -20.46
C VAL A 210 4.89 -1.35 -20.83
N PRO A 211 4.82 -0.89 -22.10
CA PRO A 211 3.88 0.17 -22.47
C PRO A 211 2.40 -0.18 -22.20
N GLU A 212 1.99 -1.43 -22.42
CA GLU A 212 0.64 -1.90 -22.12
C GLU A 212 0.36 -1.90 -20.61
N ILE A 213 1.32 -2.36 -19.81
CA ILE A 213 1.22 -2.32 -18.34
C ILE A 213 1.02 -0.88 -17.84
N ILE A 214 1.84 0.05 -18.36
CA ILE A 214 1.74 1.47 -18.00
C ILE A 214 0.39 2.06 -18.43
N LYS A 215 -0.05 1.77 -19.65
CA LYS A 215 -1.34 2.23 -20.19
C LYS A 215 -2.50 1.73 -19.32
N THR A 216 -2.51 0.47 -18.93
CA THR A 216 -3.54 -0.11 -18.06
C THR A 216 -3.62 0.64 -16.73
N ILE A 217 -2.48 0.93 -16.08
CA ILE A 217 -2.44 1.70 -14.85
C ILE A 217 -2.98 3.12 -15.05
N THR A 218 -2.55 3.79 -16.13
CA THR A 218 -2.86 5.21 -16.33
C THR A 218 -4.27 5.46 -16.85
N SER A 219 -4.86 4.51 -17.56
CA SER A 219 -6.24 4.59 -18.07
C SER A 219 -7.28 4.66 -16.94
N ASP A 220 -6.98 4.08 -15.77
CA ASP A 220 -7.85 4.14 -14.59
C ASP A 220 -7.59 5.38 -13.70
N GLY A 221 -6.83 6.38 -14.23
CA GLY A 221 -6.57 7.65 -13.56
C GLY A 221 -5.41 7.64 -12.58
N TYR A 222 -4.70 6.52 -12.40
CA TYR A 222 -3.48 6.50 -11.61
C TYR A 222 -2.32 7.16 -12.36
N LYS A 223 -1.36 7.71 -11.61
CA LYS A 223 -0.11 8.23 -12.17
C LYS A 223 1.05 7.42 -11.67
N ILE A 224 1.99 7.14 -12.56
CA ILE A 224 3.25 6.48 -12.19
C ILE A 224 4.32 7.50 -11.83
N SER A 225 5.23 7.11 -10.94
CA SER A 225 6.42 7.87 -10.57
C SER A 225 7.54 7.57 -11.57
N GLN A 226 7.70 8.41 -12.61
CA GLN A 226 8.71 8.18 -13.67
C GLN A 226 10.11 7.90 -13.11
N GLY A 227 10.56 8.67 -12.10
CA GLY A 227 11.87 8.48 -11.47
C GLY A 227 12.02 7.17 -10.64
N LYS A 228 10.93 6.44 -10.43
CA LYS A 228 10.91 5.13 -9.76
C LYS A 228 10.49 3.99 -10.68
N THR A 229 10.09 4.31 -11.92
CA THR A 229 9.75 3.31 -12.93
C THR A 229 11.03 2.75 -13.52
N THR A 230 11.24 1.46 -13.43
CA THR A 230 12.46 0.79 -13.87
C THR A 230 12.14 -0.53 -14.55
N TYR A 231 12.93 -0.85 -15.58
CA TYR A 231 13.02 -2.17 -16.17
C TYR A 231 14.48 -2.62 -16.11
N LYS A 232 14.76 -3.71 -15.42
CA LYS A 232 16.14 -4.15 -15.15
C LYS A 232 16.28 -5.65 -15.36
N SER A 233 17.49 -6.07 -15.75
CA SER A 233 17.90 -7.46 -15.70
C SER A 233 18.94 -7.68 -14.59
N GLY A 234 18.90 -8.84 -13.94
CA GLY A 234 19.87 -9.23 -12.92
C GLY A 234 19.55 -8.68 -11.51
N ILE A 235 20.59 -8.18 -10.83
CA ILE A 235 20.48 -7.76 -9.42
C ILE A 235 19.63 -6.52 -9.29
N THR A 236 18.60 -6.58 -8.44
CA THR A 236 17.71 -5.44 -8.14
C THR A 236 17.22 -5.47 -6.69
N GLU A 237 16.44 -4.49 -6.30
CA GLU A 237 15.75 -4.45 -5.00
C GLU A 237 14.24 -4.49 -5.22
N ILE A 238 13.53 -5.35 -4.49
CA ILE A 238 12.06 -5.42 -4.46
C ILE A 238 11.61 -5.18 -3.04
N THR A 239 10.83 -4.14 -2.82
CA THR A 239 10.27 -3.75 -1.50
C THR A 239 11.30 -3.78 -0.35
N GLY A 240 12.53 -3.29 -0.61
CA GLY A 240 13.60 -3.22 0.40
C GLY A 240 14.34 -4.54 0.65
N VAL A 241 14.22 -5.51 -0.25
CA VAL A 241 14.98 -6.75 -0.25
C VAL A 241 15.84 -6.82 -1.52
N LYS A 242 17.14 -7.05 -1.38
CA LYS A 242 18.06 -7.20 -2.51
C LYS A 242 17.93 -8.59 -3.10
N MET A 243 17.58 -8.62 -4.39
CA MET A 243 17.45 -9.84 -5.20
C MET A 243 18.77 -10.15 -5.86
N LEU A 244 19.29 -11.34 -5.65
CA LEU A 244 20.39 -11.95 -6.40
C LEU A 244 19.78 -13.00 -7.32
N ASN A 245 20.56 -13.60 -8.24
CA ASN A 245 20.03 -14.52 -9.23
C ASN A 245 19.07 -15.58 -8.64
N ASN A 246 19.51 -16.36 -7.66
CA ASN A 246 18.69 -17.38 -7.00
C ASN A 246 18.59 -17.23 -5.48
N SER A 247 18.93 -16.07 -4.93
CA SER A 247 18.89 -15.81 -3.50
C SER A 247 18.45 -14.40 -3.20
N MET A 248 18.15 -14.15 -1.92
CA MET A 248 17.76 -12.84 -1.41
C MET A 248 18.67 -12.47 -0.24
N THR A 249 18.95 -11.18 -0.12
CA THR A 249 19.74 -10.65 0.98
C THR A 249 19.24 -9.27 1.40
N VAL A 250 19.79 -8.72 2.48
CA VAL A 250 19.51 -7.36 2.90
C VAL A 250 20.12 -6.36 1.92
N THR A 251 19.53 -5.19 1.80
CA THR A 251 20.07 -4.10 0.98
C THR A 251 21.35 -3.51 1.57
N ASP A 252 22.12 -2.80 0.77
CA ASP A 252 23.35 -2.17 1.26
C ASP A 252 23.03 -1.05 2.25
N LYS A 253 21.91 -0.34 2.08
CA LYS A 253 21.36 0.59 3.07
C LYS A 253 21.09 -0.09 4.41
N PHE A 254 20.49 -1.28 4.40
CA PHE A 254 20.24 -2.04 5.62
C PHE A 254 21.55 -2.43 6.31
N LYS A 255 22.56 -2.87 5.55
CA LYS A 255 23.89 -3.20 6.10
C LYS A 255 24.51 -1.98 6.79
N ALA A 256 24.52 -0.82 6.12
CA ALA A 256 25.02 0.42 6.69
C ALA A 256 24.27 0.80 7.99
N THR A 257 22.92 0.66 8.00
CA THR A 257 22.12 0.91 9.20
C THR A 257 22.50 -0.03 10.35
N TYR A 258 22.74 -1.31 10.05
CA TYR A 258 23.11 -2.30 11.06
C TYR A 258 24.54 -2.08 11.61
N VAL A 259 25.48 -1.74 10.74
CA VAL A 259 26.88 -1.45 11.13
C VAL A 259 26.96 -0.19 12.00
N ASN A 260 26.14 0.83 11.72
CA ASN A 260 26.09 2.07 12.48
C ASN A 260 25.29 1.98 13.80
N GLU A 261 24.72 0.81 14.12
CA GLU A 261 24.03 0.61 15.38
C GLU A 261 25.05 0.42 16.51
N LYS A 262 25.14 1.39 17.40
CA LYS A 262 26.13 1.44 18.47
C LYS A 262 25.84 0.43 19.59
N ASP A 263 24.57 0.18 19.86
CA ASP A 263 24.16 -0.76 20.90
C ASP A 263 23.52 -2.01 20.28
N LEU A 264 24.29 -3.08 20.17
CA LEU A 264 23.86 -4.37 19.64
C LEU A 264 22.85 -5.09 20.54
N THR A 265 22.67 -4.67 21.78
CA THR A 265 21.70 -5.25 22.73
C THR A 265 20.35 -4.57 22.64
N SER A 266 20.26 -3.42 21.98
CA SER A 266 19.05 -2.62 21.81
C SER A 266 17.92 -3.42 21.14
N PRO A 267 16.64 -3.13 21.45
CA PRO A 267 15.50 -3.70 20.73
C PRO A 267 15.59 -3.47 19.23
N ARG A 268 16.16 -2.34 18.81
CA ARG A 268 16.36 -1.99 17.40
C ARG A 268 17.38 -2.92 16.73
N ALA A 269 18.54 -3.14 17.35
CA ALA A 269 19.57 -4.05 16.84
C ALA A 269 19.03 -5.49 16.72
N LYS A 270 18.33 -5.97 17.76
CA LYS A 270 17.66 -7.28 17.75
C LYS A 270 16.66 -7.38 16.60
N GLY A 271 15.86 -6.34 16.37
CA GLY A 271 14.90 -6.26 15.25
C GLY A 271 15.61 -6.36 13.89
N LEU A 272 16.71 -5.61 13.68
CA LEU A 272 17.51 -5.67 12.46
C LEU A 272 18.11 -7.06 12.23
N LEU A 273 18.68 -7.68 13.29
CA LEU A 273 19.23 -9.03 13.20
C LEU A 273 18.16 -10.06 12.84
N ASN A 274 17.00 -10.00 13.47
CA ASN A 274 15.88 -10.90 13.20
C ASN A 274 15.37 -10.73 11.75
N TYR A 275 15.30 -9.51 11.24
CA TYR A 275 14.93 -9.25 9.85
C TYR A 275 15.94 -9.89 8.88
N LYS A 276 17.24 -9.73 9.12
CA LYS A 276 18.32 -10.36 8.33
C LYS A 276 18.21 -11.91 8.36
N LYS A 277 18.04 -12.49 9.56
CA LYS A 277 17.86 -13.95 9.72
C LYS A 277 16.64 -14.45 8.95
N ARG A 278 15.54 -13.71 9.00
CA ARG A 278 14.29 -14.05 8.31
C ARG A 278 14.43 -14.00 6.79
N ILE A 279 15.09 -13.00 6.21
CA ILE A 279 15.38 -12.97 4.78
C ILE A 279 16.16 -14.23 4.36
N LYS A 280 17.22 -14.58 5.14
CA LYS A 280 18.04 -15.75 4.85
C LYS A 280 17.24 -17.06 4.91
N ALA A 281 16.38 -17.22 5.91
CA ALA A 281 15.51 -18.38 6.05
C ALA A 281 14.51 -18.50 4.90
N VAL A 282 13.80 -17.41 4.59
CA VAL A 282 12.81 -17.37 3.49
C VAL A 282 13.48 -17.55 2.12
N SER A 283 14.71 -17.05 1.94
CA SER A 283 15.49 -17.24 0.71
C SER A 283 15.85 -18.70 0.47
N ARG A 284 16.14 -19.48 1.52
CA ARG A 284 16.54 -20.89 1.44
C ARG A 284 15.37 -21.86 1.33
N ALA A 285 14.18 -21.48 1.82
CA ALA A 285 13.02 -22.35 1.78
C ALA A 285 12.67 -22.75 0.34
N LYS A 286 12.50 -24.06 0.08
CA LYS A 286 12.01 -24.58 -1.20
C LYS A 286 10.61 -23.99 -1.47
N LYS A 287 10.26 -23.77 -2.76
CA LYS A 287 8.86 -23.53 -3.14
C LYS A 287 8.07 -24.79 -2.79
N LYS A 288 7.11 -24.67 -1.90
CA LYS A 288 6.04 -25.68 -1.78
C LYS A 288 5.10 -25.50 -2.93
#